data_be9b424cac17e9cbf19f84ace1bd40b8
#
_entry.id   be9b424cac17e9cbf19f84ace1bd40b8
#
_cell.length_a   1.000
_cell.length_b   1.000
_cell.length_c   1.000
_cell.angle_alpha   90.00
_cell.angle_beta   90.00
_cell.angle_gamma   90.00
#
_symmetry.space_group_name_H-M   'P 1'
#
loop_
_entity.id
_entity.type
_entity.pdbx_description
1 polymer ?
#
loop_
_entity_poly.entity_id
_entity_poly.type
_entity_poly.pdbx_seq_one_letter_code
_entity_poly.pdbx_strand_id
1 'polypeptide(L)'
;PGPVGYLESKDLLGQIGEDVLSLVDEQNHSAAGTWVGFSGRKRVLVYNTDEFSPETLPDSVFDLTDPKYKGKVAIPGTNGSFVDWFTVFIDQYGEETATQWLNDMVDNDAKYYPNNRSIVEAAGRGEISMGLVNHYYNYQEVAANPDTHKALNYSFNDNDIGSLLVITAATKLASSENDEAAEDLLAYLLTAPVQQYFTDRTFEYPLAAGVVPNAALPALTALEIGSVDFDKLGGGFEEASRIVEASGILNR
;
A
#
# COMPACT_ATOMS: atom_id res chain seq x y z
N PRO A 1 -7.93 -1.17 -2.05
CA PRO A 1 -8.97 -2.18 -2.41
C PRO A 1 -10.09 -2.30 -1.37
N GLY A 2 -9.85 -2.06 -0.06
CA GLY A 2 -10.88 -2.22 0.97
C GLY A 2 -12.20 -1.50 0.71
N PRO A 3 -12.21 -0.18 0.37
CA PRO A 3 -13.45 0.52 0.01
C PRO A 3 -14.18 -0.08 -1.20
N VAL A 4 -13.43 -0.60 -2.19
CA VAL A 4 -14.02 -1.24 -3.39
C VAL A 4 -14.69 -2.56 -3.00
N GLY A 5 -14.02 -3.41 -2.23
CA GLY A 5 -14.59 -4.66 -1.74
C GLY A 5 -15.81 -4.43 -0.83
N TYR A 6 -15.81 -3.35 -0.04
CA TYR A 6 -16.99 -2.97 0.74
C TYR A 6 -18.18 -2.61 -0.17
N LEU A 7 -17.97 -1.79 -1.21
CA LEU A 7 -19.03 -1.43 -2.16
C LEU A 7 -19.53 -2.66 -2.92
N GLU A 8 -18.65 -3.56 -3.30
CA GLU A 8 -19.00 -4.84 -3.95
C GLU A 8 -19.89 -5.70 -3.05
N SER A 9 -19.55 -5.82 -1.76
CA SER A 9 -20.38 -6.57 -0.78
C SER A 9 -21.78 -6.00 -0.57
N LYS A 10 -22.03 -4.78 -1.05
CA LYS A 10 -23.35 -4.10 -1.02
C LYS A 10 -24.04 -4.07 -2.38
N ASP A 11 -23.52 -4.79 -3.39
CA ASP A 11 -24.04 -4.81 -4.75
C ASP A 11 -24.16 -3.39 -5.39
N LEU A 12 -23.19 -2.50 -5.05
CA LEU A 12 -23.18 -1.11 -5.52
C LEU A 12 -22.31 -0.90 -6.76
N LEU A 13 -21.59 -1.92 -7.22
CA LEU A 13 -20.66 -1.83 -8.36
C LEU A 13 -21.30 -2.34 -9.64
N GLY A 14 -21.01 -1.65 -10.75
CA GLY A 14 -21.38 -2.04 -12.10
C GLY A 14 -20.37 -3.01 -12.70
N GLN A 15 -20.81 -3.79 -13.70
CA GLN A 15 -19.96 -4.71 -14.45
C GLN A 15 -19.05 -3.94 -15.41
N ILE A 16 -17.78 -4.27 -15.41
CA ILE A 16 -16.74 -3.75 -16.33
C ILE A 16 -16.61 -4.73 -17.50
N GLY A 17 -16.51 -4.21 -18.71
CA GLY A 17 -16.36 -5.01 -19.92
C GLY A 17 -15.06 -5.80 -19.97
N GLU A 18 -15.10 -6.98 -20.57
CA GLU A 18 -13.93 -7.86 -20.74
C GLU A 18 -12.78 -7.17 -21.50
N ASP A 19 -13.11 -6.26 -22.41
CA ASP A 19 -12.12 -5.47 -23.15
C ASP A 19 -11.24 -4.60 -22.24
N VAL A 20 -11.78 -4.16 -21.08
CA VAL A 20 -11.04 -3.39 -20.06
C VAL A 20 -10.31 -4.36 -19.11
N LEU A 21 -11.00 -5.39 -18.62
CA LEU A 21 -10.41 -6.34 -17.66
C LEU A 21 -9.18 -7.04 -18.23
N SER A 22 -9.19 -7.40 -19.52
CA SER A 22 -8.07 -8.07 -20.21
C SER A 22 -6.82 -7.19 -20.42
N LEU A 23 -6.88 -5.90 -20.09
CA LEU A 23 -5.71 -5.00 -20.16
C LEU A 23 -4.71 -5.20 -19.02
N VAL A 24 -5.10 -5.92 -17.97
CA VAL A 24 -4.25 -6.25 -16.83
C VAL A 24 -4.21 -7.78 -16.62
N ASP A 25 -3.26 -8.24 -15.81
CA ASP A 25 -3.22 -9.65 -15.42
C ASP A 25 -4.44 -10.01 -14.56
N GLU A 26 -4.88 -11.28 -14.61
CA GLU A 26 -6.06 -11.82 -13.93
C GLU A 26 -6.10 -11.49 -12.42
N GLN A 27 -4.96 -11.46 -11.76
CA GLN A 27 -4.84 -11.11 -10.34
C GLN A 27 -5.06 -9.62 -10.04
N ASN A 28 -5.10 -8.77 -11.06
CA ASN A 28 -5.25 -7.33 -10.94
C ASN A 28 -6.65 -6.82 -11.32
N HIS A 29 -7.63 -7.70 -11.42
CA HIS A 29 -9.04 -7.34 -11.58
C HIS A 29 -9.95 -8.29 -10.79
N SER A 30 -11.18 -7.87 -10.55
CA SER A 30 -12.21 -8.69 -9.89
C SER A 30 -12.57 -9.93 -10.71
N ALA A 31 -12.64 -11.08 -10.05
CA ALA A 31 -13.20 -12.29 -10.67
C ALA A 31 -14.69 -12.11 -11.03
N ALA A 32 -15.40 -11.24 -10.31
CA ALA A 32 -16.78 -10.85 -10.61
C ALA A 32 -16.88 -9.76 -11.69
N GLY A 33 -15.76 -9.17 -12.15
CA GLY A 33 -15.73 -8.13 -13.17
C GLY A 33 -16.21 -6.76 -12.70
N THR A 34 -16.07 -6.42 -11.43
CA THR A 34 -16.60 -5.19 -10.83
C THR A 34 -15.56 -4.11 -10.56
N TRP A 35 -14.27 -4.46 -10.60
CA TRP A 35 -13.17 -3.51 -10.46
C TRP A 35 -11.96 -3.94 -11.31
N VAL A 36 -11.11 -2.98 -11.64
CA VAL A 36 -9.83 -3.19 -12.32
C VAL A 36 -8.73 -2.40 -11.63
N GLY A 37 -7.58 -3.02 -11.41
CA GLY A 37 -6.39 -2.39 -10.88
C GLY A 37 -5.69 -1.53 -11.94
N PHE A 38 -5.16 -0.37 -11.57
CA PHE A 38 -4.44 0.47 -12.53
C PHE A 38 -3.06 0.94 -12.04
N SER A 39 -2.73 0.82 -10.78
CA SER A 39 -1.37 1.05 -10.27
C SER A 39 -1.04 0.21 -9.05
N GLY A 40 0.21 -0.18 -8.89
CA GLY A 40 0.73 -0.94 -7.77
C GLY A 40 1.53 -0.06 -6.80
N ARG A 41 1.32 -0.27 -5.50
CA ARG A 41 1.97 0.45 -4.40
C ARG A 41 2.61 -0.54 -3.44
N LYS A 42 3.92 -0.62 -3.44
CA LYS A 42 4.64 -1.51 -2.52
C LYS A 42 4.70 -0.91 -1.12
N ARG A 43 4.36 -1.71 -0.10
CA ARG A 43 4.65 -1.40 1.29
C ARG A 43 6.14 -1.51 1.54
N VAL A 44 6.70 -0.57 2.30
CA VAL A 44 8.13 -0.54 2.62
C VAL A 44 8.33 0.06 4.00
N LEU A 45 9.53 -0.15 4.55
CA LEU A 45 10.04 0.62 5.67
C LEU A 45 10.87 1.78 5.10
N VAL A 46 10.44 3.04 5.30
CA VAL A 46 11.32 4.18 5.09
C VAL A 46 12.21 4.36 6.33
N TYR A 47 13.50 4.63 6.15
CA TYR A 47 14.44 4.80 7.26
C TYR A 47 15.41 5.95 7.02
N ASN A 48 15.84 6.60 8.11
CA ASN A 48 16.85 7.66 8.07
C ASN A 48 18.24 7.04 7.95
N THR A 49 19.02 7.48 6.96
CA THR A 49 20.35 6.93 6.63
C THR A 49 21.47 7.42 7.53
N ASP A 50 21.24 8.47 8.33
CA ASP A 50 22.20 8.91 9.34
C ASP A 50 22.13 8.04 10.62
N GLU A 51 21.02 7.30 10.84
CA GLU A 51 20.81 6.47 12.03
C GLU A 51 20.94 4.97 11.76
N PHE A 52 20.51 4.51 10.58
CA PHE A 52 20.47 3.09 10.21
C PHE A 52 21.16 2.82 8.89
N SER A 53 21.69 1.60 8.78
CA SER A 53 22.14 1.01 7.53
C SER A 53 21.32 -0.26 7.23
N PRO A 54 21.28 -0.74 5.98
CA PRO A 54 20.50 -1.93 5.62
C PRO A 54 20.75 -3.16 6.52
N GLU A 55 21.99 -3.32 7.01
CA GLU A 55 22.40 -4.44 7.86
C GLU A 55 21.87 -4.36 9.30
N THR A 56 21.35 -3.21 9.69
CA THR A 56 20.82 -2.96 11.06
C THR A 56 19.30 -2.87 11.10
N LEU A 57 18.66 -2.92 9.93
CA LEU A 57 17.21 -2.89 9.78
C LEU A 57 16.58 -4.26 10.13
N PRO A 58 15.27 -4.30 10.43
CA PRO A 58 14.57 -5.54 10.71
C PRO A 58 14.38 -6.39 9.45
N ASP A 59 14.47 -7.71 9.59
CA ASP A 59 14.24 -8.66 8.50
C ASP A 59 12.74 -8.81 8.19
N SER A 60 11.87 -8.59 9.19
CA SER A 60 10.42 -8.75 9.12
C SER A 60 9.70 -7.58 9.75
N VAL A 61 8.46 -7.31 9.29
CA VAL A 61 7.57 -6.34 9.93
C VAL A 61 7.27 -6.72 11.39
N PHE A 62 7.32 -8.00 11.73
CA PHE A 62 7.13 -8.48 13.10
C PHE A 62 8.26 -8.04 14.03
N ASP A 63 9.48 -7.90 13.52
CA ASP A 63 10.65 -7.48 14.30
C ASP A 63 10.57 -6.01 14.75
N LEU A 64 9.68 -5.21 14.16
CA LEU A 64 9.47 -3.81 14.56
C LEU A 64 9.01 -3.65 16.01
N THR A 65 8.48 -4.71 16.60
CA THR A 65 8.08 -4.76 18.02
C THR A 65 9.24 -5.06 18.97
N ASP A 66 10.44 -5.39 18.44
CA ASP A 66 11.63 -5.62 19.26
C ASP A 66 12.00 -4.35 20.05
N PRO A 67 12.32 -4.45 21.36
CA PRO A 67 12.71 -3.32 22.20
C PRO A 67 13.88 -2.47 21.65
N LYS A 68 14.74 -3.01 20.79
CA LYS A 68 15.80 -2.25 20.13
C LYS A 68 15.27 -1.13 19.22
N TYR A 69 14.01 -1.24 18.75
CA TYR A 69 13.34 -0.23 17.93
C TYR A 69 12.36 0.65 18.70
N LYS A 70 12.35 0.57 20.03
CA LYS A 70 11.46 1.34 20.87
C LYS A 70 11.51 2.84 20.59
N GLY A 71 10.33 3.43 20.30
CA GLY A 71 10.16 4.84 19.99
C GLY A 71 10.70 5.30 18.64
N LYS A 72 11.17 4.37 17.79
CA LYS A 72 11.83 4.66 16.51
C LYS A 72 10.95 4.48 15.28
N VAL A 73 9.81 3.82 15.42
CA VAL A 73 8.94 3.43 14.30
C VAL A 73 7.69 4.31 14.25
N ALA A 74 7.35 4.82 13.07
CA ALA A 74 6.10 5.51 12.82
C ALA A 74 5.16 4.68 11.93
N ILE A 75 3.85 4.81 12.19
CA ILE A 75 2.80 4.22 11.36
C ILE A 75 1.70 5.24 11.04
N PRO A 76 1.10 5.19 9.82
CA PRO A 76 0.05 6.12 9.41
C PRO A 76 -1.34 5.53 9.71
N GLY A 77 -1.66 5.29 10.98
CA GLY A 77 -2.76 4.44 11.45
C GLY A 77 -4.13 4.71 10.81
N THR A 78 -4.51 5.96 10.53
CA THR A 78 -5.80 6.29 9.89
C THR A 78 -5.72 6.39 8.36
N ASN A 79 -4.53 6.22 7.78
CA ASN A 79 -4.39 6.29 6.33
C ASN A 79 -5.00 5.04 5.67
N GLY A 80 -5.88 5.23 4.67
CA GLY A 80 -6.58 4.14 4.01
C GLY A 80 -5.66 3.03 3.49
N SER A 81 -4.47 3.36 2.97
CA SER A 81 -3.53 2.32 2.50
C SER A 81 -2.89 1.53 3.64
N PHE A 82 -2.80 2.08 4.86
CA PHE A 82 -2.38 1.33 6.03
C PHE A 82 -3.50 0.38 6.47
N VAL A 83 -4.74 0.86 6.49
CA VAL A 83 -5.90 0.03 6.84
C VAL A 83 -6.09 -1.09 5.84
N ASP A 84 -5.96 -0.83 4.52
CA ASP A 84 -5.96 -1.86 3.48
C ASP A 84 -4.88 -2.94 3.73
N TRP A 85 -3.66 -2.51 4.02
CA TRP A 85 -2.56 -3.42 4.35
C TRP A 85 -2.85 -4.21 5.63
N PHE A 86 -3.38 -3.57 6.66
CA PHE A 86 -3.71 -4.21 7.93
C PHE A 86 -4.88 -5.19 7.78
N THR A 87 -5.82 -4.94 6.86
CA THR A 87 -6.86 -5.91 6.48
C THR A 87 -6.24 -7.19 5.91
N VAL A 88 -5.23 -7.06 5.04
CA VAL A 88 -4.48 -8.24 4.54
C VAL A 88 -3.72 -8.94 5.66
N PHE A 89 -3.16 -8.17 6.60
CA PHE A 89 -2.49 -8.75 7.76
C PHE A 89 -3.44 -9.63 8.59
N ILE A 90 -4.67 -9.14 8.84
CA ILE A 90 -5.72 -9.90 9.54
C ILE A 90 -6.10 -11.17 8.75
N ASP A 91 -6.27 -11.07 7.44
CA ASP A 91 -6.61 -12.21 6.57
C ASP A 91 -5.54 -13.31 6.61
N GLN A 92 -4.27 -12.93 6.54
CA GLN A 92 -3.16 -13.90 6.47
C GLN A 92 -2.76 -14.50 7.82
N TYR A 93 -2.83 -13.74 8.91
CA TYR A 93 -2.30 -14.15 10.22
C TYR A 93 -3.36 -14.28 11.31
N GLY A 94 -4.59 -13.91 11.01
CA GLY A 94 -5.71 -13.89 11.94
C GLY A 94 -5.79 -12.60 12.78
N GLU A 95 -7.01 -12.29 13.24
CA GLU A 95 -7.32 -11.08 14.03
C GLU A 95 -6.49 -11.00 15.31
N GLU A 96 -6.33 -12.12 16.03
CA GLU A 96 -5.58 -12.18 17.28
C GLU A 96 -4.12 -11.77 17.09
N THR A 97 -3.43 -12.34 16.07
CA THR A 97 -2.03 -12.04 15.77
C THR A 97 -1.85 -10.59 15.33
N ALA A 98 -2.73 -10.11 14.45
CA ALA A 98 -2.66 -8.73 13.95
C ALA A 98 -2.92 -7.71 15.07
N THR A 99 -3.91 -7.96 15.92
CA THR A 99 -4.22 -7.13 17.09
C THR A 99 -3.06 -7.12 18.09
N GLN A 100 -2.46 -8.28 18.36
CA GLN A 100 -1.31 -8.37 19.26
C GLN A 100 -0.12 -7.59 18.70
N TRP A 101 0.21 -7.75 17.41
CA TRP A 101 1.27 -6.98 16.77
C TRP A 101 1.07 -5.47 16.93
N LEU A 102 -0.15 -4.99 16.72
CA LEU A 102 -0.45 -3.56 16.85
C LEU A 102 -0.34 -3.06 18.29
N ASN A 103 -0.77 -3.87 19.26
CA ASN A 103 -0.60 -3.57 20.69
C ASN A 103 0.89 -3.55 21.09
N ASP A 104 1.68 -4.50 20.59
CA ASP A 104 3.12 -4.55 20.82
C ASP A 104 3.83 -3.33 20.20
N MET A 105 3.37 -2.84 19.03
CA MET A 105 3.84 -1.58 18.46
C MET A 105 3.52 -0.38 19.36
N VAL A 106 2.33 -0.35 19.96
CA VAL A 106 1.94 0.71 20.93
C VAL A 106 2.82 0.64 22.19
N ASP A 107 3.06 -0.55 22.73
CA ASP A 107 3.92 -0.77 23.90
C ASP A 107 5.39 -0.46 23.59
N ASN A 108 5.78 -0.61 22.32
CA ASN A 108 7.10 -0.23 21.81
C ASN A 108 7.20 1.27 21.45
N ASP A 109 6.25 2.09 21.93
CA ASP A 109 6.20 3.56 21.70
C ASP A 109 6.21 3.96 20.23
N ALA A 110 5.59 3.17 19.34
CA ALA A 110 5.42 3.56 17.94
C ALA A 110 4.69 4.90 17.82
N LYS A 111 5.09 5.72 16.86
CA LYS A 111 4.54 7.07 16.66
C LYS A 111 3.43 7.06 15.61
N TYR A 112 2.36 7.77 15.91
CA TYR A 112 1.29 8.01 14.95
C TYR A 112 1.58 9.23 14.07
N TYR A 113 1.36 9.06 12.78
CA TYR A 113 1.34 10.13 11.79
C TYR A 113 0.07 10.05 10.94
N PRO A 114 -0.50 11.18 10.46
CA PRO A 114 -1.78 11.17 9.76
C PRO A 114 -1.70 10.55 8.36
N ASN A 115 -0.52 10.49 7.75
CA ASN A 115 -0.34 9.97 6.39
C ASN A 115 1.11 9.57 6.10
N ASN A 116 1.32 8.82 4.98
CA ASN A 116 2.64 8.36 4.57
C ASN A 116 3.62 9.51 4.27
N ARG A 117 3.16 10.60 3.66
CA ARG A 117 4.01 11.74 3.29
C ARG A 117 4.66 12.37 4.51
N SER A 118 3.89 12.63 5.56
CA SER A 118 4.42 13.21 6.80
C SER A 118 5.45 12.31 7.49
N ILE A 119 5.31 10.98 7.40
CA ILE A 119 6.33 10.03 7.87
C ILE A 119 7.61 10.15 7.05
N VAL A 120 7.50 10.13 5.72
CA VAL A 120 8.66 10.22 4.82
C VAL A 120 9.42 11.53 5.03
N GLU A 121 8.72 12.66 5.12
CA GLU A 121 9.32 13.96 5.41
C GLU A 121 10.02 13.99 6.77
N ALA A 122 9.39 13.44 7.82
CA ALA A 122 9.96 13.37 9.16
C ALA A 122 11.20 12.48 9.21
N ALA A 123 11.17 11.32 8.54
CA ALA A 123 12.33 10.45 8.40
C ALA A 123 13.47 11.13 7.64
N GLY A 124 13.15 11.83 6.54
CA GLY A 124 14.13 12.58 5.75
C GLY A 124 14.82 13.70 6.52
N ARG A 125 14.15 14.30 7.50
CA ARG A 125 14.71 15.33 8.41
C ARG A 125 15.36 14.77 9.68
N GLY A 126 15.27 13.45 9.92
CA GLY A 126 15.78 12.83 11.16
C GLY A 126 14.93 13.08 12.40
N GLU A 127 13.64 13.41 12.24
CA GLU A 127 12.69 13.57 13.35
C GLU A 127 12.18 12.21 13.87
N ILE A 128 12.14 11.22 12.99
CA ILE A 128 11.89 9.81 13.31
C ILE A 128 12.93 8.95 12.60
N SER A 129 13.20 7.79 13.17
CA SER A 129 14.22 6.88 12.62
C SER A 129 13.70 6.08 11.42
N MET A 130 12.46 5.60 11.49
CA MET A 130 11.85 4.77 10.44
C MET A 130 10.32 4.80 10.47
N GLY A 131 9.67 4.31 9.40
CA GLY A 131 8.23 4.19 9.37
C GLY A 131 7.68 3.34 8.24
N LEU A 132 6.50 2.75 8.46
CA LEU A 132 5.80 1.94 7.46
C LEU A 132 5.03 2.84 6.50
N VAL A 133 5.43 2.85 5.23
CA VAL A 133 4.85 3.73 4.20
C VAL A 133 4.67 3.00 2.87
N ASN A 134 3.99 3.63 1.92
CA ASN A 134 4.07 3.23 0.53
C ASN A 134 5.33 3.81 -0.12
N HIS A 135 6.02 3.01 -0.93
CA HIS A 135 7.34 3.29 -1.49
C HIS A 135 7.45 4.61 -2.26
N TYR A 136 6.42 4.95 -3.03
CA TYR A 136 6.47 6.06 -3.98
C TYR A 136 6.59 7.44 -3.33
N TYR A 137 6.11 7.62 -2.11
CA TYR A 137 6.26 8.88 -1.38
C TYR A 137 7.72 9.25 -1.17
N ASN A 138 8.55 8.26 -0.82
CA ASN A 138 9.97 8.51 -0.64
C ASN A 138 10.70 8.80 -1.96
N TYR A 139 10.35 8.11 -3.04
CA TYR A 139 10.91 8.42 -4.36
C TYR A 139 10.57 9.83 -4.81
N GLN A 140 9.35 10.29 -4.54
CA GLN A 140 8.94 11.68 -4.83
C GLN A 140 9.74 12.69 -4.02
N GLU A 141 9.97 12.43 -2.72
CA GLU A 141 10.77 13.31 -1.87
C GLU A 141 12.25 13.33 -2.27
N VAL A 142 12.85 12.20 -2.58
CA VAL A 142 14.22 12.11 -3.12
C VAL A 142 14.35 12.89 -4.43
N ALA A 143 13.36 12.79 -5.33
CA ALA A 143 13.37 13.52 -6.59
C ALA A 143 13.22 15.05 -6.39
N ALA A 144 12.43 15.48 -5.39
CA ALA A 144 12.21 16.88 -5.08
C ALA A 144 13.35 17.51 -4.27
N ASN A 145 14.01 16.75 -3.41
CA ASN A 145 14.99 17.21 -2.43
C ASN A 145 16.27 16.34 -2.40
N PRO A 146 16.95 16.13 -3.54
CA PRO A 146 18.01 15.12 -3.66
C PRO A 146 19.22 15.35 -2.73
N ASP A 147 19.51 16.60 -2.38
CA ASP A 147 20.68 16.96 -1.59
C ASP A 147 20.41 16.99 -0.07
N THR A 148 19.15 17.05 0.34
CA THR A 148 18.77 17.28 1.74
C THR A 148 17.94 16.19 2.36
N HIS A 149 17.25 15.39 1.55
CA HIS A 149 16.44 14.27 2.04
C HIS A 149 17.32 13.06 2.37
N LYS A 150 17.26 12.60 3.62
CA LYS A 150 18.14 11.56 4.14
C LYS A 150 17.40 10.28 4.51
N ALA A 151 16.39 9.93 3.74
CA ALA A 151 15.68 8.68 3.94
C ALA A 151 15.68 7.82 2.68
N LEU A 152 15.77 6.51 2.87
CA LEU A 152 15.67 5.49 1.82
C LEU A 152 14.56 4.49 2.13
N ASN A 153 14.06 3.86 1.08
CA ASN A 153 13.15 2.73 1.20
C ASN A 153 13.93 1.43 1.45
N TYR A 154 13.40 0.60 2.33
CA TYR A 154 13.86 -0.75 2.60
C TYR A 154 12.70 -1.73 2.41
N SER A 155 12.93 -2.80 1.68
CA SER A 155 12.01 -3.93 1.58
C SER A 155 12.40 -4.98 2.59
N PHE A 156 11.44 -5.46 3.37
CA PHE A 156 11.65 -6.64 4.22
C PHE A 156 11.96 -7.87 3.37
N ASN A 157 12.32 -8.96 4.00
CA ASN A 157 12.63 -10.21 3.32
C ASN A 157 11.48 -10.68 2.41
N ASP A 158 11.81 -11.54 1.46
CA ASP A 158 10.84 -12.15 0.54
C ASP A 158 9.68 -12.79 1.33
N ASN A 159 8.47 -12.60 0.83
CA ASN A 159 7.21 -13.03 1.46
C ASN A 159 6.83 -12.33 2.78
N ASP A 160 7.56 -11.31 3.21
CA ASP A 160 7.13 -10.53 4.36
C ASP A 160 5.97 -9.60 3.99
N ILE A 161 4.90 -9.63 4.80
CA ILE A 161 3.72 -8.77 4.57
C ILE A 161 4.06 -7.28 4.64
N GLY A 162 5.14 -6.90 5.31
CA GLY A 162 5.67 -5.53 5.32
C GLY A 162 6.14 -5.02 3.96
N SER A 163 6.32 -5.93 2.97
CA SER A 163 6.69 -5.62 1.59
C SER A 163 5.58 -5.87 0.57
N LEU A 164 4.33 -6.02 1.04
CA LEU A 164 3.16 -6.30 0.21
C LEU A 164 2.95 -5.26 -0.89
N LEU A 165 2.63 -5.73 -2.10
CA LEU A 165 2.09 -4.90 -3.17
C LEU A 165 0.58 -4.72 -2.98
N VAL A 166 0.14 -3.50 -2.74
CA VAL A 166 -1.27 -3.10 -2.69
C VAL A 166 -1.63 -2.39 -3.99
N ILE A 167 -2.71 -2.78 -4.62
CA ILE A 167 -3.17 -2.15 -5.87
C ILE A 167 -4.10 -0.96 -5.60
N THR A 168 -4.11 0.00 -6.52
CA THR A 168 -5.18 0.99 -6.64
C THR A 168 -6.17 0.48 -7.67
N ALA A 169 -7.41 0.30 -7.25
CA ALA A 169 -8.47 -0.16 -8.11
C ALA A 169 -9.40 0.98 -8.55
N ALA A 170 -9.93 0.86 -9.74
CA ALA A 170 -10.99 1.70 -10.27
C ALA A 170 -12.24 0.84 -10.54
N THR A 171 -13.40 1.44 -10.39
CA THR A 171 -14.69 0.79 -10.59
C THR A 171 -15.73 1.79 -11.08
N LYS A 172 -16.87 1.32 -11.54
CA LYS A 172 -18.05 2.14 -11.81
C LYS A 172 -19.19 1.76 -10.87
N LEU A 173 -20.03 2.72 -10.52
CA LEU A 173 -21.19 2.43 -9.69
C LEU A 173 -22.31 1.81 -10.55
N ALA A 174 -23.04 0.84 -10.00
CA ALA A 174 -24.20 0.24 -10.66
C ALA A 174 -25.30 1.25 -11.00
N SER A 175 -25.35 2.37 -10.26
CA SER A 175 -26.30 3.47 -10.49
C SER A 175 -25.82 4.51 -11.52
N SER A 176 -24.64 4.32 -12.14
CA SER A 176 -24.13 5.27 -13.13
C SER A 176 -25.00 5.27 -14.40
N GLU A 177 -25.37 6.47 -14.86
CA GLU A 177 -26.06 6.68 -16.14
C GLU A 177 -25.06 6.93 -17.29
N ASN A 178 -23.74 6.95 -16.99
CA ASN A 178 -22.67 7.24 -17.95
C ASN A 178 -21.78 6.00 -18.18
N ASP A 179 -22.39 4.86 -18.43
CA ASP A 179 -21.71 3.57 -18.50
C ASP A 179 -20.59 3.53 -19.54
N GLU A 180 -20.87 3.96 -20.78
CA GLU A 180 -19.90 4.01 -21.88
C GLU A 180 -18.72 4.94 -21.55
N ALA A 181 -18.97 6.14 -21.02
CA ALA A 181 -17.92 7.08 -20.65
C ALA A 181 -17.07 6.57 -19.47
N ALA A 182 -17.66 5.81 -18.56
CA ALA A 182 -16.91 5.15 -17.47
C ALA A 182 -15.98 4.06 -18.01
N GLU A 183 -16.45 3.20 -18.92
CA GLU A 183 -15.62 2.19 -19.60
C GLU A 183 -14.47 2.83 -20.39
N ASP A 184 -14.76 3.89 -21.16
CA ASP A 184 -13.75 4.65 -21.91
C ASP A 184 -12.68 5.23 -20.97
N LEU A 185 -13.06 5.75 -19.80
CA LEU A 185 -12.12 6.27 -18.81
C LEU A 185 -11.26 5.15 -18.21
N LEU A 186 -11.85 4.01 -17.86
CA LEU A 186 -11.11 2.87 -17.33
C LEU A 186 -10.10 2.35 -18.38
N ALA A 187 -10.53 2.17 -19.63
CA ALA A 187 -9.64 1.78 -20.72
C ALA A 187 -8.52 2.80 -20.94
N TYR A 188 -8.83 4.10 -20.89
CA TYR A 188 -7.84 5.18 -21.02
C TYR A 188 -6.78 5.14 -19.92
N LEU A 189 -7.17 4.92 -18.66
CA LEU A 189 -6.24 4.79 -17.53
C LEU A 189 -5.24 3.64 -17.69
N LEU A 190 -5.61 2.62 -18.46
CA LEU A 190 -4.80 1.43 -18.73
C LEU A 190 -4.00 1.52 -20.06
N THR A 191 -4.11 2.62 -20.79
CA THR A 191 -3.27 2.80 -21.99
C THR A 191 -1.80 2.94 -21.61
N ALA A 192 -0.90 2.45 -22.46
CA ALA A 192 0.54 2.54 -22.24
C ALA A 192 1.06 3.96 -21.95
N PRO A 193 0.62 5.04 -22.65
CA PRO A 193 1.05 6.40 -22.32
C PRO A 193 0.66 6.87 -20.92
N VAL A 194 -0.55 6.50 -20.45
CA VAL A 194 -1.04 6.88 -19.11
C VAL A 194 -0.33 6.07 -18.02
N GLN A 195 -0.16 4.78 -18.23
CA GLN A 195 0.59 3.91 -17.32
C GLN A 195 2.06 4.32 -17.22
N GLN A 196 2.68 4.73 -18.35
CA GLN A 196 4.05 5.26 -18.35
C GLN A 196 4.12 6.59 -17.58
N TYR A 197 3.11 7.46 -17.72
CA TYR A 197 3.01 8.68 -16.94
C TYR A 197 2.95 8.41 -15.43
N PHE A 198 2.14 7.45 -14.99
CA PHE A 198 2.07 7.07 -13.59
C PHE A 198 3.41 6.60 -13.05
N THR A 199 4.07 5.65 -13.73
CA THR A 199 5.34 5.15 -13.21
C THR A 199 6.46 6.21 -13.25
N ASP A 200 6.51 7.06 -14.27
CA ASP A 200 7.56 8.07 -14.42
C ASP A 200 7.37 9.30 -13.51
N ARG A 201 6.12 9.63 -13.19
CA ARG A 201 5.79 10.86 -12.44
C ARG A 201 5.42 10.60 -10.99
N THR A 202 4.76 9.48 -10.72
CA THR A 202 4.30 9.14 -9.37
C THR A 202 5.12 8.03 -8.73
N PHE A 203 6.00 7.34 -9.49
CA PHE A 203 6.77 6.19 -9.03
C PHE A 203 5.90 5.02 -8.56
N GLU A 204 4.70 4.87 -9.10
CA GLU A 204 3.86 3.70 -8.89
C GLU A 204 4.19 2.61 -9.92
N TYR A 205 3.97 1.35 -9.56
CA TYR A 205 4.15 0.25 -10.51
C TYR A 205 3.00 0.22 -11.50
N PRO A 206 3.26 0.17 -12.82
CA PRO A 206 2.21 0.02 -13.82
C PRO A 206 1.62 -1.39 -13.73
N LEU A 207 0.31 -1.54 -13.96
CA LEU A 207 -0.37 -2.83 -13.97
C LEU A 207 -0.81 -3.26 -15.38
N ALA A 208 -0.87 -2.32 -16.34
CA ALA A 208 -1.17 -2.68 -17.72
C ALA A 208 -0.04 -3.48 -18.36
N ALA A 209 -0.41 -4.51 -19.12
CA ALA A 209 0.53 -5.42 -19.77
C ALA A 209 1.52 -4.68 -20.68
N GLY A 210 2.81 -5.03 -20.61
CA GLY A 210 3.87 -4.52 -21.48
C GLY A 210 4.41 -3.13 -21.13
N VAL A 211 3.95 -2.48 -20.07
CA VAL A 211 4.51 -1.22 -19.58
C VAL A 211 5.67 -1.50 -18.62
N VAL A 212 6.81 -0.85 -18.86
CA VAL A 212 8.01 -1.04 -18.03
C VAL A 212 8.01 -0.05 -16.88
N PRO A 213 8.20 -0.51 -15.62
CA PRO A 213 8.33 0.38 -14.47
C PRO A 213 9.48 1.39 -14.62
N ASN A 214 9.37 2.54 -13.94
CA ASN A 214 10.47 3.50 -13.84
C ASN A 214 11.76 2.81 -13.38
N ALA A 215 12.88 3.14 -14.00
CA ALA A 215 14.18 2.50 -13.72
C ALA A 215 14.69 2.69 -12.28
N ALA A 216 14.15 3.68 -11.54
CA ALA A 216 14.44 3.85 -10.11
C ALA A 216 13.74 2.81 -9.22
N LEU A 217 12.68 2.15 -9.72
CA LEU A 217 11.94 1.16 -8.98
C LEU A 217 12.64 -0.21 -9.06
N PRO A 218 12.80 -0.91 -7.93
CA PRO A 218 13.26 -2.30 -7.96
C PRO A 218 12.26 -3.18 -8.71
N ALA A 219 12.74 -4.24 -9.34
CA ALA A 219 11.85 -5.23 -9.95
C ALA A 219 10.97 -5.87 -8.86
N LEU A 220 9.67 -6.03 -9.15
CA LEU A 220 8.80 -6.84 -8.31
C LEU A 220 9.17 -8.32 -8.44
N THR A 221 9.28 -9.00 -7.32
CA THR A 221 9.41 -10.46 -7.32
C THR A 221 8.06 -11.12 -7.55
N ALA A 222 8.05 -12.37 -8.00
CA ALA A 222 6.81 -13.13 -8.19
C ALA A 222 6.01 -13.33 -6.88
N LEU A 223 6.65 -13.14 -5.73
CA LEU A 223 6.05 -13.27 -4.40
C LEU A 223 5.38 -11.97 -3.93
N GLU A 224 5.82 -10.85 -4.46
CA GLU A 224 5.22 -9.52 -4.20
C GLU A 224 3.97 -9.30 -5.07
N ILE A 225 3.82 -10.08 -6.14
CA ILE A 225 2.71 -10.01 -7.10
C ILE A 225 1.80 -11.20 -6.85
N GLY A 226 0.52 -10.97 -6.55
CA GLY A 226 -0.51 -12.00 -6.60
C GLY A 226 -0.65 -12.89 -5.37
N SER A 227 -0.06 -12.53 -4.23
CA SER A 227 -0.28 -13.27 -2.97
C SER A 227 -1.61 -12.91 -2.26
N VAL A 228 -2.34 -11.91 -2.71
CA VAL A 228 -3.55 -11.39 -2.07
C VAL A 228 -4.73 -11.47 -3.01
N ASP A 229 -5.75 -12.17 -2.57
CA ASP A 229 -7.07 -12.18 -3.21
C ASP A 229 -7.88 -10.98 -2.67
N PHE A 230 -7.83 -9.88 -3.41
CA PHE A 230 -8.53 -8.65 -3.01
C PHE A 230 -10.05 -8.78 -3.01
N ASP A 231 -10.63 -9.74 -3.73
CA ASP A 231 -12.07 -10.02 -3.70
C ASP A 231 -12.51 -10.56 -2.33
N LYS A 232 -11.64 -11.32 -1.64
CA LYS A 232 -11.94 -11.85 -0.30
C LYS A 232 -11.87 -10.81 0.82
N LEU A 233 -11.20 -9.69 0.60
CA LEU A 233 -11.01 -8.66 1.63
C LEU A 233 -12.25 -7.77 1.83
N GLY A 234 -13.32 -7.96 1.04
CA GLY A 234 -14.54 -7.18 1.14
C GLY A 234 -15.14 -7.22 2.54
N GLY A 235 -15.26 -6.04 3.19
CA GLY A 235 -15.77 -5.90 4.55
C GLY A 235 -14.72 -5.90 5.67
N GLY A 236 -13.53 -6.45 5.46
CA GLY A 236 -12.45 -6.44 6.46
C GLY A 236 -11.91 -5.06 6.79
N PHE A 237 -12.13 -4.07 5.93
CA PHE A 237 -11.69 -2.70 6.15
C PHE A 237 -12.32 -2.05 7.40
N GLU A 238 -13.61 -2.30 7.67
CA GLU A 238 -14.28 -1.77 8.87
C GLU A 238 -13.71 -2.39 10.15
N GLU A 239 -13.45 -3.70 10.12
CA GLU A 239 -12.84 -4.42 11.25
C GLU A 239 -11.41 -3.95 11.50
N ALA A 240 -10.59 -3.85 10.46
CA ALA A 240 -9.23 -3.33 10.56
C ALA A 240 -9.20 -1.90 11.16
N SER A 241 -10.10 -1.02 10.69
CA SER A 241 -10.25 0.34 11.23
C SER A 241 -10.61 0.32 12.71
N ARG A 242 -11.55 -0.52 13.13
CA ARG A 242 -11.99 -0.68 14.52
C ARG A 242 -10.83 -1.14 15.43
N ILE A 243 -10.01 -2.09 14.96
CA ILE A 243 -8.86 -2.57 15.71
C ILE A 243 -7.80 -1.47 15.87
N VAL A 244 -7.52 -0.73 14.80
CA VAL A 244 -6.57 0.39 14.83
C VAL A 244 -7.03 1.47 15.83
N GLU A 245 -8.31 1.84 15.82
CA GLU A 245 -8.88 2.80 16.77
C GLU A 245 -8.80 2.27 18.21
N ALA A 246 -9.13 1.01 18.43
CA ALA A 246 -9.15 0.39 19.77
C ALA A 246 -7.74 0.21 20.37
N SER A 247 -6.69 0.09 19.55
CA SER A 247 -5.31 -0.12 20.00
C SER A 247 -4.72 1.06 20.78
N GLY A 248 -5.26 2.27 20.60
CA GLY A 248 -4.74 3.50 21.18
C GLY A 248 -3.53 4.08 20.45
N ILE A 249 -3.12 3.52 19.31
CA ILE A 249 -1.98 4.03 18.52
C ILE A 249 -2.20 5.49 18.08
N LEU A 250 -3.44 5.90 17.83
CA LEU A 250 -3.79 7.24 17.36
C LEU A 250 -3.55 8.34 18.41
N ASN A 251 -3.20 7.97 19.63
CA ASN A 251 -2.91 8.90 20.74
C ASN A 251 -1.39 9.01 21.04
N ARG A 252 -0.52 8.52 20.16
CA ARG A 252 0.94 8.42 20.36
C ARG A 252 1.74 9.45 19.57
#